data_a360e3d100f6087735688ac89e7be07a
#
_entry.id   a360e3d100f6087735688ac89e7be07a
#
_cell.length_a   1.000
_cell.length_b   1.000
_cell.length_c   1.000
_cell.angle_alpha   90.00
_cell.angle_beta   90.00
_cell.angle_gamma   90.00
#
_symmetry.space_group_name_H-M   'P 1'
#
loop_
_entity.id
_entity.type
_entity.pdbx_description
1 polymer ?
#
loop_
_entity_poly.entity_id
_entity_poly.type
_entity_poly.pdbx_seq_one_letter_code
_entity_poly.pdbx_strand_id
1 'polypeptide(L)'
;TVAGVMCGSKDFIDSLKNVNDGASMLLGPVMDSLRSASVLKNMRTLHIRMKKHSENALYLAQKFEQDGIRIMYPGLESHPQHTLYKSMYNAQFGFGGMLAFDAGTLEKADELMELMQEEKLGYLAVSLGFYKTLFNAPGSGTSSEIPEDEQAAMGLSEGLIRFSIGLDNDIERTYLVMKKCLVKVGLL
;
A
#
# COMPACT_ATOMS: atom_id res chain seq x y z
N THR A 1 -11.78 9.11 8.31
CA THR A 1 -12.07 10.40 7.66
C THR A 1 -11.77 10.26 6.17
N VAL A 2 -12.71 10.61 5.31
CA VAL A 2 -12.53 10.63 3.86
C VAL A 2 -12.07 12.02 3.46
N ALA A 3 -10.95 12.09 2.74
CA ALA A 3 -10.38 13.33 2.23
C ALA A 3 -9.53 13.04 0.98
N GLY A 4 -9.32 14.06 0.16
CA GLY A 4 -8.45 14.01 -1.00
C GLY A 4 -7.56 15.25 -1.08
N VAL A 5 -6.47 15.13 -1.80
CA VAL A 5 -5.53 16.23 -2.07
C VAL A 5 -5.24 16.29 -3.56
N MET A 6 -5.33 17.47 -4.13
CA MET A 6 -4.88 17.75 -5.49
C MET A 6 -3.57 18.55 -5.43
N CYS A 7 -2.54 18.02 -6.09
CA CYS A 7 -1.23 18.64 -6.18
C CYS A 7 -0.86 18.85 -7.65
N GLY A 8 -0.25 19.98 -7.97
CA GLY A 8 0.16 20.28 -9.34
C GLY A 8 0.85 21.63 -9.44
N SER A 9 1.15 22.06 -10.67
CA SER A 9 1.67 23.41 -10.93
C SER A 9 0.68 24.48 -10.45
N LYS A 10 1.20 25.68 -10.20
CA LYS A 10 0.34 26.80 -9.80
C LYS A 10 -0.78 27.05 -10.83
N ASP A 11 -0.45 27.02 -12.11
CA ASP A 11 -1.41 27.27 -13.19
C ASP A 11 -2.50 26.19 -13.24
N PHE A 12 -2.14 24.92 -13.01
CA PHE A 12 -3.11 23.84 -12.90
C PHE A 12 -4.06 24.06 -11.71
N ILE A 13 -3.52 24.35 -10.54
CA ILE A 13 -4.36 24.59 -9.35
C ILE A 13 -5.23 25.83 -9.51
N ASP A 14 -4.71 26.89 -10.12
CA ASP A 14 -5.48 28.12 -10.39
C ASP A 14 -6.59 27.86 -11.42
N SER A 15 -6.37 27.04 -12.45
CA SER A 15 -7.39 26.65 -13.41
C SER A 15 -8.57 25.94 -12.77
N LEU A 16 -8.32 25.08 -11.78
CA LEU A 16 -9.37 24.37 -11.03
C LEU A 16 -10.29 25.32 -10.24
N LYS A 17 -9.78 26.49 -9.87
CA LYS A 17 -10.49 27.52 -9.09
C LYS A 17 -11.12 28.61 -9.97
N ASN A 18 -10.97 28.54 -11.29
CA ASN A 18 -11.54 29.52 -12.20
C ASN A 18 -13.06 29.61 -12.00
N VAL A 19 -13.55 30.85 -11.88
CA VAL A 19 -14.98 31.11 -11.58
C VAL A 19 -15.92 30.62 -12.69
N ASN A 20 -15.46 30.63 -13.94
CA ASN A 20 -16.30 30.33 -15.10
C ASN A 20 -16.36 28.82 -15.42
N ASP A 21 -15.21 28.11 -15.28
CA ASP A 21 -15.06 26.75 -15.80
C ASP A 21 -14.22 25.83 -14.89
N GLY A 22 -13.74 26.32 -13.76
CA GLY A 22 -12.93 25.54 -12.83
C GLY A 22 -13.71 24.44 -12.14
N ALA A 23 -13.23 23.18 -12.22
CA ALA A 23 -13.91 22.02 -11.65
C ALA A 23 -14.18 22.18 -10.14
N SER A 24 -13.26 22.75 -9.37
CA SER A 24 -13.48 23.00 -7.94
C SER A 24 -14.53 24.07 -7.69
N MET A 25 -14.68 25.04 -8.58
CA MET A 25 -15.69 26.07 -8.46
C MET A 25 -17.08 25.52 -8.80
N LEU A 26 -17.19 24.74 -9.87
CA LEU A 26 -18.46 24.18 -10.33
C LEU A 26 -18.99 23.06 -9.42
N LEU A 27 -18.11 22.17 -8.93
CA LEU A 27 -18.49 21.04 -8.08
C LEU A 27 -18.61 21.39 -6.59
N GLY A 28 -17.99 22.48 -6.15
CA GLY A 28 -18.00 22.93 -4.76
C GLY A 28 -17.46 21.94 -3.73
N PRO A 29 -16.33 21.21 -3.98
CA PRO A 29 -15.81 20.20 -3.07
C PRO A 29 -15.15 20.84 -1.85
N VAL A 30 -15.96 21.25 -0.89
CA VAL A 30 -15.47 21.88 0.35
C VAL A 30 -15.56 20.87 1.47
N MET A 31 -14.43 20.65 2.16
CA MET A 31 -14.38 19.80 3.34
C MET A 31 -15.03 20.51 4.53
N ASP A 32 -15.94 19.83 5.21
CA ASP A 32 -16.54 20.35 6.44
C ASP A 32 -15.52 20.52 7.58
N SER A 33 -15.86 21.32 8.58
CA SER A 33 -14.98 21.70 9.67
C SER A 33 -14.54 20.51 10.55
N LEU A 34 -15.39 19.52 10.76
CA LEU A 34 -15.06 18.35 11.59
C LEU A 34 -14.07 17.44 10.87
N ARG A 35 -14.27 17.18 9.57
CA ARG A 35 -13.29 16.41 8.78
C ARG A 35 -11.99 17.17 8.66
N SER A 36 -12.02 18.48 8.43
CA SER A 36 -10.82 19.33 8.38
C SER A 36 -10.01 19.26 9.66
N ALA A 37 -10.67 19.38 10.82
CA ALA A 37 -10.02 19.26 12.13
C ALA A 37 -9.42 17.86 12.34
N SER A 38 -10.12 16.80 11.94
CA SER A 38 -9.64 15.42 12.02
C SER A 38 -8.42 15.20 11.11
N VAL A 39 -8.44 15.67 9.88
CA VAL A 39 -7.30 15.59 8.94
C VAL A 39 -6.10 16.34 9.51
N LEU A 40 -6.28 17.59 9.95
CA LEU A 40 -5.21 18.39 10.55
C LEU A 40 -4.57 17.71 11.76
N LYS A 41 -5.40 17.13 12.66
CA LYS A 41 -4.92 16.38 13.82
C LYS A 41 -4.04 15.19 13.38
N ASN A 42 -4.50 14.41 12.40
CA ASN A 42 -3.78 13.23 11.93
C ASN A 42 -2.52 13.57 11.12
N MET A 43 -2.50 14.71 10.43
CA MET A 43 -1.31 15.18 9.71
C MET A 43 -0.13 15.48 10.63
N ARG A 44 -0.37 15.86 11.89
CA ARG A 44 0.70 16.18 12.86
C ARG A 44 1.67 15.02 13.10
N THR A 45 1.21 13.79 12.99
CA THR A 45 2.03 12.59 13.16
C THR A 45 2.30 11.85 11.85
N LEU A 46 1.89 12.39 10.71
CA LEU A 46 2.01 11.72 9.41
C LEU A 46 3.45 11.34 9.10
N HIS A 47 4.38 12.25 9.31
CA HIS A 47 5.81 12.05 9.06
C HIS A 47 6.40 10.89 9.89
N ILE A 48 5.99 10.76 11.16
CA ILE A 48 6.43 9.67 12.05
C ILE A 48 5.87 8.33 11.55
N ARG A 49 4.58 8.30 11.22
CA ARG A 49 3.90 7.09 10.74
C ARG A 49 4.45 6.63 9.40
N MET A 50 4.64 7.54 8.44
CA MET A 50 5.18 7.20 7.12
C MET A 50 6.58 6.64 7.21
N LYS A 51 7.43 7.20 8.05
CA LYS A 51 8.77 6.66 8.32
C LYS A 51 8.69 5.23 8.86
N LYS A 52 7.85 4.99 9.88
CA LYS A 52 7.71 3.66 10.48
C LYS A 52 7.10 2.63 9.52
N HIS A 53 6.07 2.99 8.74
CA HIS A 53 5.53 2.13 7.69
C HIS A 53 6.61 1.71 6.69
N SER A 54 7.44 2.67 6.25
CA SER A 54 8.50 2.41 5.29
C SER A 54 9.62 1.53 5.85
N GLU A 55 10.04 1.78 7.09
CA GLU A 55 11.04 0.95 7.77
C GLU A 55 10.56 -0.50 7.91
N ASN A 56 9.32 -0.69 8.35
CA ASN A 56 8.73 -2.01 8.50
C ASN A 56 8.59 -2.74 7.16
N ALA A 57 8.13 -2.03 6.12
CA ALA A 57 7.99 -2.61 4.78
C ALA A 57 9.34 -3.01 4.18
N LEU A 58 10.36 -2.17 4.32
CA LEU A 58 11.70 -2.48 3.86
C LEU A 58 12.29 -3.71 4.57
N TYR A 59 12.12 -3.78 5.90
CA TYR A 59 12.56 -4.94 6.68
C TYR A 59 11.93 -6.24 6.19
N LEU A 60 10.60 -6.27 6.04
CA LEU A 60 9.89 -7.45 5.56
C LEU A 60 10.30 -7.81 4.12
N ALA A 61 10.38 -6.81 3.24
CA ALA A 61 10.77 -7.03 1.85
C ALA A 61 12.17 -7.67 1.74
N GLN A 62 13.14 -7.17 2.49
CA GLN A 62 14.50 -7.73 2.52
C GLN A 62 14.54 -9.15 3.08
N LYS A 63 13.77 -9.44 4.13
CA LYS A 63 13.69 -10.77 4.72
C LYS A 63 13.07 -11.79 3.78
N PHE A 64 11.97 -11.44 3.14
CA PHE A 64 11.31 -12.33 2.17
C PHE A 64 12.12 -12.52 0.90
N GLU A 65 12.83 -11.50 0.44
CA GLU A 65 13.79 -11.65 -0.67
C GLU A 65 14.89 -12.63 -0.32
N GLN A 66 15.45 -12.56 0.91
CA GLN A 66 16.45 -13.52 1.41
C GLN A 66 15.90 -14.95 1.51
N ASP A 67 14.60 -15.10 1.80
CA ASP A 67 13.91 -16.39 1.80
C ASP A 67 13.57 -16.91 0.38
N GLY A 68 13.87 -16.16 -0.66
CA GLY A 68 13.63 -16.54 -2.06
C GLY A 68 12.26 -16.13 -2.61
N ILE A 69 11.47 -15.38 -1.86
CA ILE A 69 10.18 -14.83 -2.35
C ILE A 69 10.46 -13.60 -3.21
N ARG A 70 9.89 -13.58 -4.41
CA ARG A 70 9.95 -12.41 -5.30
C ARG A 70 9.00 -11.33 -4.81
N ILE A 71 9.54 -10.34 -4.10
CA ILE A 71 8.80 -9.19 -3.59
C ILE A 71 8.82 -8.02 -4.57
N MET A 72 7.66 -7.44 -4.83
CA MET A 72 7.51 -6.18 -5.55
C MET A 72 7.52 -5.02 -4.54
N TYR A 73 8.68 -4.44 -4.35
CA TYR A 73 8.88 -3.29 -3.46
C TYR A 73 10.01 -2.40 -3.98
N PRO A 74 9.75 -1.13 -4.35
CA PRO A 74 10.76 -0.25 -4.93
C PRO A 74 11.96 0.05 -4.02
N GLY A 75 11.84 -0.25 -2.72
CA GLY A 75 12.94 -0.13 -1.77
C GLY A 75 14.03 -1.21 -1.86
N LEU A 76 13.76 -2.32 -2.56
CA LEU A 76 14.77 -3.34 -2.85
C LEU A 76 15.63 -2.92 -4.03
N GLU A 77 16.95 -3.11 -3.93
CA GLU A 77 17.88 -2.80 -5.03
C GLU A 77 17.64 -3.68 -6.27
N SER A 78 17.11 -4.88 -6.06
CA SER A 78 16.68 -5.81 -7.11
C SER A 78 15.46 -5.35 -7.92
N HIS A 79 14.68 -4.39 -7.40
CA HIS A 79 13.49 -3.89 -8.07
C HIS A 79 13.86 -3.05 -9.31
N PRO A 80 13.29 -3.31 -10.50
CA PRO A 80 13.69 -2.65 -11.75
C PRO A 80 13.55 -1.13 -11.73
N GLN A 81 12.65 -0.60 -10.91
CA GLN A 81 12.42 0.85 -10.76
C GLN A 81 13.04 1.45 -9.49
N HIS A 82 13.91 0.71 -8.79
CA HIS A 82 14.55 1.22 -7.56
C HIS A 82 15.24 2.58 -7.79
N THR A 83 16.09 2.67 -8.80
CA THR A 83 16.85 3.89 -9.11
C THR A 83 15.93 5.05 -9.47
N LEU A 84 14.88 4.79 -10.28
CA LEU A 84 13.89 5.81 -10.63
C LEU A 84 13.14 6.31 -9.40
N TYR A 85 12.64 5.40 -8.55
CA TYR A 85 11.95 5.78 -7.33
C TYR A 85 12.87 6.59 -6.40
N LYS A 86 14.12 6.15 -6.25
CA LYS A 86 15.14 6.81 -5.43
C LYS A 86 15.48 8.23 -5.90
N SER A 87 15.33 8.52 -7.20
CA SER A 87 15.53 9.89 -7.74
C SER A 87 14.38 10.86 -7.37
N MET A 88 13.20 10.33 -7.02
CA MET A 88 12.00 11.13 -6.77
C MET A 88 11.56 11.12 -5.30
N TYR A 89 12.03 10.17 -4.49
CA TYR A 89 11.56 9.98 -3.12
C TYR A 89 12.16 11.00 -2.14
N ASN A 90 11.49 11.20 -1.01
CA ASN A 90 12.10 11.90 0.11
C ASN A 90 12.78 10.88 1.03
N ALA A 91 14.13 10.91 1.08
CA ALA A 91 14.94 9.98 1.85
C ALA A 91 14.58 9.91 3.35
N GLN A 92 14.02 10.99 3.90
CA GLN A 92 13.58 11.05 5.30
C GLN A 92 12.42 10.07 5.59
N PHE A 93 11.60 9.75 4.58
CA PHE A 93 10.40 8.92 4.72
C PHE A 93 10.53 7.55 4.06
N GLY A 94 11.62 7.31 3.30
CA GLY A 94 11.90 6.05 2.65
C GLY A 94 10.97 5.73 1.47
N PHE A 95 10.75 4.44 1.20
CA PHE A 95 10.08 3.94 -0.01
C PHE A 95 8.57 3.65 0.18
N GLY A 96 8.01 4.04 1.31
CA GLY A 96 6.59 3.81 1.63
C GLY A 96 6.29 2.44 2.22
N GLY A 97 5.03 2.24 2.60
CA GLY A 97 4.57 1.07 3.35
C GLY A 97 3.87 0.00 2.50
N MET A 98 3.92 0.09 1.16
CA MET A 98 3.22 -0.83 0.27
C MET A 98 4.18 -1.81 -0.38
N LEU A 99 3.91 -3.11 -0.25
CA LEU A 99 4.60 -4.16 -0.97
C LEU A 99 3.60 -5.18 -1.53
N ALA A 100 4.03 -5.97 -2.50
CA ALA A 100 3.23 -7.04 -3.04
C ALA A 100 4.09 -8.26 -3.38
N PHE A 101 3.47 -9.43 -3.42
CA PHE A 101 4.03 -10.63 -4.01
C PHE A 101 2.93 -11.51 -4.59
N ASP A 102 3.31 -12.43 -5.46
CA ASP A 102 2.41 -13.34 -6.13
C ASP A 102 2.45 -14.71 -5.47
N ALA A 103 1.32 -15.18 -4.94
CA ALA A 103 1.16 -16.52 -4.37
C ALA A 103 0.94 -17.60 -5.46
N GLY A 104 0.86 -17.20 -6.72
CA GLY A 104 0.69 -18.08 -7.87
C GLY A 104 -0.75 -18.37 -8.23
N THR A 105 -1.62 -18.68 -7.27
CA THR A 105 -3.05 -18.91 -7.49
C THR A 105 -3.91 -18.15 -6.48
N LEU A 106 -5.17 -17.92 -6.85
CA LEU A 106 -6.14 -17.26 -5.96
C LEU A 106 -6.35 -18.07 -4.68
N GLU A 107 -6.45 -19.39 -4.77
CA GLU A 107 -6.66 -20.27 -3.61
C GLU A 107 -5.52 -20.12 -2.58
N LYS A 108 -4.27 -20.11 -3.04
CA LYS A 108 -3.12 -19.89 -2.15
C LYS A 108 -3.08 -18.49 -1.56
N ALA A 109 -3.48 -17.50 -2.35
CA ALA A 109 -3.57 -16.12 -1.87
C ALA A 109 -4.61 -15.99 -0.77
N ASP A 110 -5.80 -16.56 -0.96
CA ASP A 110 -6.89 -16.52 0.00
C ASP A 110 -6.52 -17.30 1.28
N GLU A 111 -6.02 -18.55 1.16
CA GLU A 111 -5.57 -19.35 2.29
C GLU A 111 -4.49 -18.60 3.12
N LEU A 112 -3.51 -17.99 2.45
CA LEU A 112 -2.49 -17.24 3.13
C LEU A 112 -3.04 -16.02 3.88
N MET A 113 -3.94 -15.28 3.25
CA MET A 113 -4.56 -14.09 3.86
C MET A 113 -5.45 -14.47 5.05
N GLU A 114 -6.21 -15.56 4.97
CA GLU A 114 -7.01 -16.09 6.08
C GLU A 114 -6.12 -16.51 7.25
N LEU A 115 -5.07 -17.30 7.01
CA LEU A 115 -4.11 -17.69 8.05
C LEU A 115 -3.45 -16.49 8.73
N MET A 116 -3.04 -15.48 7.95
CA MET A 116 -2.47 -14.25 8.53
C MET A 116 -3.48 -13.47 9.38
N GLN A 117 -4.76 -13.49 9.01
CA GLN A 117 -5.81 -12.86 9.82
C GLN A 117 -6.09 -13.63 11.10
N GLU A 118 -6.12 -14.99 11.05
CA GLU A 118 -6.25 -15.85 12.23
C GLU A 118 -5.10 -15.64 13.22
N GLU A 119 -3.87 -15.53 12.73
CA GLU A 119 -2.66 -15.23 13.52
C GLU A 119 -2.60 -13.76 13.99
N LYS A 120 -3.63 -12.97 13.71
CA LYS A 120 -3.78 -11.55 14.12
C LYS A 120 -2.69 -10.61 13.61
N LEU A 121 -2.07 -10.95 12.48
CA LEU A 121 -1.07 -10.11 11.83
C LEU A 121 -1.67 -8.86 11.20
N GLY A 122 -2.91 -8.93 10.75
CA GLY A 122 -3.58 -7.84 10.07
C GLY A 122 -5.01 -8.15 9.72
N TYR A 123 -5.54 -7.43 8.74
CA TYR A 123 -6.92 -7.57 8.31
C TYR A 123 -7.02 -7.65 6.79
N LEU A 124 -7.96 -8.47 6.31
CA LEU A 124 -8.44 -8.42 4.93
C LEU A 124 -9.17 -7.09 4.71
N ALA A 125 -8.57 -6.19 3.94
CA ALA A 125 -9.16 -4.89 3.66
C ALA A 125 -8.52 -4.20 2.45
N VAL A 126 -9.34 -3.51 1.67
CA VAL A 126 -8.94 -2.72 0.49
C VAL A 126 -8.47 -1.30 0.83
N SER A 127 -8.05 -1.04 2.05
CA SER A 127 -7.54 0.26 2.53
C SER A 127 -6.00 0.27 2.59
N LEU A 128 -5.42 1.39 3.00
CA LEU A 128 -3.98 1.53 3.19
C LEU A 128 -3.65 2.54 4.29
N GLY A 129 -2.42 2.49 4.81
CA GLY A 129 -1.93 3.44 5.81
C GLY A 129 -2.56 3.30 7.19
N PHE A 130 -3.16 2.15 7.48
CA PHE A 130 -3.72 1.83 8.78
C PHE A 130 -2.62 1.40 9.77
N TYR A 131 -2.86 1.52 11.07
CA TYR A 131 -1.86 1.15 12.07
C TYR A 131 -1.56 -0.35 12.11
N LYS A 132 -2.51 -1.20 11.74
CA LYS A 132 -2.32 -2.63 11.51
C LYS A 132 -2.02 -2.91 10.04
N THR A 133 -1.32 -3.98 9.76
CA THR A 133 -1.12 -4.44 8.39
C THR A 133 -2.45 -4.81 7.75
N LEU A 134 -2.66 -4.35 6.51
CA LEU A 134 -3.80 -4.71 5.70
C LEU A 134 -3.33 -5.47 4.46
N PHE A 135 -4.12 -6.42 4.02
CA PHE A 135 -3.81 -7.19 2.82
C PHE A 135 -5.07 -7.52 2.02
N ASN A 136 -4.95 -7.59 0.72
CA ASN A 136 -6.00 -8.02 -0.19
C ASN A 136 -5.42 -8.49 -1.52
N ALA A 137 -6.17 -9.33 -2.23
CA ALA A 137 -5.91 -9.69 -3.62
C ALA A 137 -6.56 -8.62 -4.54
N PRO A 138 -5.78 -7.80 -5.28
CA PRO A 138 -6.34 -6.71 -6.09
C PRO A 138 -7.25 -7.19 -7.22
N GLY A 139 -6.94 -8.33 -7.85
CA GLY A 139 -7.71 -8.87 -8.97
C GLY A 139 -9.16 -9.19 -8.58
N SER A 140 -9.37 -9.78 -7.40
CA SER A 140 -10.71 -10.06 -6.88
C SER A 140 -11.32 -8.91 -6.08
N GLY A 141 -10.55 -7.87 -5.75
CA GLY A 141 -10.94 -6.73 -4.91
C GLY A 141 -11.02 -5.41 -5.67
N THR A 142 -9.98 -4.60 -5.58
CA THR A 142 -9.96 -3.21 -6.10
C THR A 142 -9.92 -3.10 -7.62
N SER A 143 -9.52 -4.15 -8.33
CA SER A 143 -9.39 -4.19 -9.79
C SER A 143 -10.35 -5.20 -10.44
N SER A 144 -11.35 -5.68 -9.71
CA SER A 144 -12.33 -6.66 -10.23
C SER A 144 -13.20 -6.16 -11.38
N GLU A 145 -13.27 -4.84 -11.59
CA GLU A 145 -13.98 -4.23 -12.72
C GLU A 145 -13.13 -4.17 -14.01
N ILE A 146 -11.83 -4.44 -13.91
CA ILE A 146 -10.90 -4.46 -15.06
C ILE A 146 -11.04 -5.83 -15.75
N PRO A 147 -11.20 -5.89 -17.09
CA PRO A 147 -11.21 -7.15 -17.82
C PRO A 147 -9.94 -7.99 -17.57
N GLU A 148 -10.07 -9.32 -17.54
CA GLU A 148 -8.97 -10.25 -17.19
C GLU A 148 -7.75 -10.09 -18.12
N ASP A 149 -7.97 -9.85 -19.40
CA ASP A 149 -6.90 -9.62 -20.38
C ASP A 149 -6.12 -8.32 -20.10
N GLU A 150 -6.80 -7.28 -19.67
CA GLU A 150 -6.18 -6.04 -19.25
C GLU A 150 -5.45 -6.21 -17.91
N GLN A 151 -6.02 -6.95 -16.95
CA GLN A 151 -5.35 -7.28 -15.69
C GLN A 151 -4.04 -8.04 -15.97
N ALA A 152 -4.07 -9.04 -16.84
CA ALA A 152 -2.89 -9.79 -17.23
C ALA A 152 -1.82 -8.91 -17.90
N ALA A 153 -2.22 -7.99 -18.78
CA ALA A 153 -1.32 -7.03 -19.42
C ALA A 153 -0.67 -6.06 -18.41
N MET A 154 -1.36 -5.75 -17.31
CA MET A 154 -0.85 -4.94 -16.19
C MET A 154 0.02 -5.73 -15.21
N GLY A 155 0.14 -7.05 -15.37
CA GLY A 155 0.87 -7.93 -14.45
C GLY A 155 0.11 -8.21 -13.15
N LEU A 156 -1.21 -8.07 -13.16
CA LEU A 156 -2.09 -8.45 -12.05
C LEU A 156 -2.44 -9.93 -12.22
N SER A 157 -1.75 -10.80 -11.51
CA SER A 157 -2.11 -12.22 -11.44
C SER A 157 -3.23 -12.43 -10.43
N GLU A 158 -3.95 -13.53 -10.55
CA GLU A 158 -4.98 -13.93 -9.57
C GLU A 158 -4.41 -14.16 -8.17
N GLY A 159 -3.16 -14.64 -8.10
CA GLY A 159 -2.44 -14.88 -6.84
C GLY A 159 -1.75 -13.65 -6.25
N LEU A 160 -1.84 -12.48 -6.90
CA LEU A 160 -1.19 -11.27 -6.41
C LEU A 160 -1.82 -10.80 -5.09
N ILE A 161 -1.00 -10.65 -4.05
CA ILE A 161 -1.42 -10.09 -2.77
C ILE A 161 -0.71 -8.74 -2.57
N ARG A 162 -1.49 -7.72 -2.29
CA ARG A 162 -1.02 -6.40 -1.91
C ARG A 162 -1.05 -6.25 -0.39
N PHE A 163 0.03 -5.74 0.18
CA PHE A 163 0.16 -5.45 1.60
C PHE A 163 0.34 -3.96 1.84
N SER A 164 -0.41 -3.41 2.78
CA SER A 164 -0.14 -2.13 3.42
C SER A 164 0.40 -2.40 4.82
N ILE A 165 1.71 -2.33 4.97
CA ILE A 165 2.39 -2.72 6.20
C ILE A 165 2.09 -1.72 7.33
N GLY A 166 1.74 -2.24 8.50
CA GLY A 166 1.36 -1.47 9.67
C GLY A 166 2.53 -0.88 10.46
N LEU A 167 2.17 -0.28 11.62
CA LEU A 167 3.10 0.38 12.54
C LEU A 167 3.63 -0.58 13.61
N ASP A 168 3.76 -1.87 13.27
CA ASP A 168 4.24 -2.86 14.23
C ASP A 168 5.56 -2.44 14.86
N ASN A 169 5.62 -2.56 16.19
CA ASN A 169 6.83 -2.25 16.94
C ASN A 169 7.82 -3.43 16.91
N ASP A 170 7.32 -4.65 16.88
CA ASP A 170 8.10 -5.90 16.78
C ASP A 170 7.91 -6.50 15.39
N ILE A 171 8.58 -5.91 14.40
CA ILE A 171 8.47 -6.33 13.00
C ILE A 171 9.14 -7.69 12.76
N GLU A 172 10.12 -8.07 13.56
CA GLU A 172 10.76 -9.38 13.46
C GLU A 172 9.78 -10.50 13.83
N ARG A 173 9.02 -10.34 14.91
CA ARG A 173 7.94 -11.26 15.26
C ARG A 173 6.91 -11.35 14.12
N THR A 174 6.53 -10.22 13.55
CA THR A 174 5.59 -10.17 12.42
C THR A 174 6.14 -10.98 11.23
N TYR A 175 7.41 -10.80 10.87
CA TYR A 175 8.08 -11.60 9.85
C TYR A 175 8.03 -13.11 10.16
N LEU A 176 8.39 -13.51 11.38
CA LEU A 176 8.42 -14.92 11.76
C LEU A 176 7.03 -15.58 11.68
N VAL A 177 5.97 -14.87 12.06
CA VAL A 177 4.61 -15.38 11.95
C VAL A 177 4.16 -15.43 10.49
N MET A 178 4.43 -14.40 9.69
CA MET A 178 4.16 -14.42 8.24
C MET A 178 4.89 -15.57 7.55
N LYS A 179 6.16 -15.80 7.91
CA LYS A 179 6.95 -16.93 7.37
C LYS A 179 6.31 -18.28 7.68
N LYS A 180 5.80 -18.48 8.89
CA LYS A 180 5.05 -19.70 9.23
C LYS A 180 3.80 -19.88 8.36
N CYS A 181 3.06 -18.81 8.08
CA CYS A 181 1.91 -18.86 7.19
C CYS A 181 2.33 -19.25 5.77
N LEU A 182 3.41 -18.64 5.24
CA LEU A 182 3.96 -18.96 3.92
C LEU A 182 4.37 -20.43 3.79
N VAL A 183 5.02 -21.00 4.83
CA VAL A 183 5.40 -22.42 4.86
C VAL A 183 4.14 -23.31 4.86
N LYS A 184 3.10 -22.95 5.60
CA LYS A 184 1.86 -23.74 5.66
C LYS A 184 1.17 -23.86 4.30
N VAL A 185 1.16 -22.78 3.51
CA VAL A 185 0.54 -22.78 2.17
C VAL A 185 1.49 -23.25 1.05
N GLY A 186 2.71 -23.68 1.40
CA GLY A 186 3.69 -24.18 0.45
C GLY A 186 4.25 -23.12 -0.50
N LEU A 187 4.48 -21.93 0.01
CA LEU A 187 5.14 -20.81 -0.68
C LEU A 187 6.60 -20.63 -0.23
N LEU A 188 7.00 -21.31 0.84
CA LEU A 188 8.36 -21.49 1.36
C LEU A 188 8.62 -22.93 1.74
#